data_0758d2aa71843fb401a9853e3f14d1b0
#
_entry.id   0758d2aa71843fb401a9853e3f14d1b0
#
_cell.length_a   1.000
_cell.length_b   1.000
_cell.length_c   1.000
_cell.angle_alpha   90.00
_cell.angle_beta   90.00
_cell.angle_gamma   90.00
#
_symmetry.space_group_name_H-M   'P 1'
#
loop_
_entity.id
_entity.type
_entity.pdbx_description
1 polymer ?
#
loop_
_entity_poly.entity_id
_entity_poly.type
_entity_poly.pdbx_seq_one_letter_code
_entity_poly.pdbx_strand_id
1 'polypeptide(L)'
;QGVSSAASDVYKRQEYNLIRSARPWFEGHQQPRTPLLGELDESKPSTWETYNKLCKQSGIDVLIWDWYWYDGKPCLHEALENGFLEASNTKDVKFACMWTNHPWYVLYPTKRTDGSNAYPPSFDAPDFSKEECWKSLSYMISRYCHLENYWRIDDKPVICIWDARRLESKLGIAGVKQLFAELTDYAKKLGHKGLHFHVTGFSCGNMKEEGYDTVGSYNPMDWIAGRFQPKEIELPDYGTVAADVAFKLWDEHHGQFDIPYVPAVAPGWDSTPRYIAPANRPAKADRSQWPGCTIFKNENPASFKAFVQSSFVYLNKHPEVPRILTIACFNEWSEGHYLLPDNRFGYGMLDALGEALGKEGNHEKHGK
;
A
#
# COMPACT_ATOMS: atom_id res chain seq x y z
N GLN A 1 28.55 6.27 5.97
CA GLN A 1 27.44 6.35 6.97
C GLN A 1 26.41 7.48 6.68
N GLY A 2 26.64 8.34 5.69
CA GLY A 2 25.80 9.54 5.49
C GLY A 2 24.73 9.48 4.41
N VAL A 3 24.67 8.40 3.60
CA VAL A 3 23.83 8.40 2.37
C VAL A 3 22.39 7.93 2.66
N SER A 4 22.17 7.07 3.65
CA SER A 4 20.84 6.52 3.97
C SER A 4 19.92 7.55 4.65
N SER A 5 20.42 8.28 5.66
CA SER A 5 19.61 9.31 6.33
C SER A 5 19.31 10.51 5.44
N ALA A 6 20.26 10.92 4.58
CA ALA A 6 20.05 12.01 3.64
C ALA A 6 19.02 11.64 2.56
N ALA A 7 18.98 10.39 2.11
CA ALA A 7 18.00 9.93 1.11
C ALA A 7 16.58 9.90 1.69
N SER A 8 16.38 9.44 2.93
CA SER A 8 15.08 9.43 3.57
C SER A 8 14.56 10.84 3.86
N ASP A 9 15.41 11.76 4.33
CA ASP A 9 15.05 13.17 4.56
C ASP A 9 14.70 13.90 3.25
N VAL A 10 15.44 13.63 2.17
CA VAL A 10 15.16 14.20 0.84
C VAL A 10 13.83 13.67 0.31
N TYR A 11 13.55 12.37 0.46
CA TYR A 11 12.31 11.77 -0.01
C TYR A 11 11.08 12.30 0.73
N LYS A 12 11.12 12.37 2.06
CA LYS A 12 10.04 12.93 2.90
C LYS A 12 9.75 14.39 2.56
N ARG A 13 10.79 15.23 2.46
CA ARG A 13 10.64 16.63 2.03
C ARG A 13 10.07 16.73 0.62
N GLN A 14 10.43 15.79 -0.25
CA GLN A 14 9.94 15.76 -1.63
C GLN A 14 8.46 15.45 -1.69
N GLU A 15 7.96 14.47 -0.94
CA GLU A 15 6.54 14.12 -0.90
C GLU A 15 5.68 15.26 -0.38
N TYR A 16 6.00 15.82 0.79
CA TYR A 16 5.27 16.99 1.32
C TYR A 16 5.37 18.22 0.41
N ASN A 17 6.48 18.40 -0.31
CA ASN A 17 6.58 19.45 -1.33
C ASN A 17 5.61 19.22 -2.49
N LEU A 18 5.45 17.98 -2.94
CA LEU A 18 4.46 17.62 -3.97
C LEU A 18 3.04 17.94 -3.51
N ILE A 19 2.69 17.54 -2.28
CA ILE A 19 1.37 17.79 -1.69
C ILE A 19 1.12 19.30 -1.58
N ARG A 20 2.04 20.08 -0.99
CA ARG A 20 1.89 21.54 -0.87
C ARG A 20 1.79 22.26 -2.20
N SER A 21 2.49 21.78 -3.20
CA SER A 21 2.50 22.37 -4.55
C SER A 21 1.35 21.92 -5.44
N ALA A 22 0.60 20.89 -5.02
CA ALA A 22 -0.54 20.40 -5.77
C ALA A 22 -1.56 21.52 -6.07
N ARG A 23 -2.18 21.44 -7.24
CA ARG A 23 -3.18 22.43 -7.69
C ARG A 23 -4.38 21.70 -8.26
N PRO A 24 -5.58 22.28 -8.14
CA PRO A 24 -6.75 21.74 -8.82
C PRO A 24 -6.55 21.69 -10.33
N TRP A 25 -6.86 20.55 -10.95
CA TRP A 25 -6.74 20.34 -12.39
C TRP A 25 -8.00 20.72 -13.16
N PHE A 26 -9.16 20.73 -12.48
CA PHE A 26 -10.45 21.06 -13.05
C PHE A 26 -11.35 21.72 -11.99
N GLU A 27 -12.49 22.22 -12.37
CA GLU A 27 -13.44 22.83 -11.44
C GLU A 27 -14.01 21.76 -10.47
N GLY A 28 -14.01 22.08 -9.18
CA GLY A 28 -14.44 21.15 -8.12
C GLY A 28 -13.35 20.16 -7.65
N HIS A 29 -12.20 20.07 -8.33
CA HIS A 29 -11.09 19.25 -7.87
C HIS A 29 -10.45 19.84 -6.60
N GLN A 30 -10.39 19.05 -5.54
CA GLN A 30 -9.88 19.49 -4.24
C GLN A 30 -8.40 19.13 -4.07
N GLN A 31 -7.54 20.10 -4.27
CA GLN A 31 -6.12 20.08 -4.00
C GLN A 31 -5.69 21.49 -3.52
N PRO A 32 -4.68 21.61 -2.64
CA PRO A 32 -3.92 20.55 -1.97
C PRO A 32 -4.72 19.84 -0.87
N ARG A 33 -4.43 18.55 -0.65
CA ARG A 33 -4.91 17.77 0.50
C ARG A 33 -3.79 17.75 1.53
N THR A 34 -3.97 18.41 2.66
CA THR A 34 -2.91 18.60 3.64
C THR A 34 -3.16 17.81 4.93
N PRO A 35 -2.11 17.23 5.53
CA PRO A 35 -2.24 16.53 6.80
C PRO A 35 -2.77 17.44 7.92
N LEU A 36 -3.83 17.01 8.61
CA LEU A 36 -4.39 17.76 9.74
C LEU A 36 -3.44 17.77 10.95
N LEU A 37 -2.65 16.70 11.11
CA LEU A 37 -1.65 16.58 12.18
C LEU A 37 -0.33 17.28 11.87
N GLY A 38 -0.25 17.96 10.71
CA GLY A 38 1.00 18.53 10.19
C GLY A 38 1.91 17.47 9.52
N GLU A 39 3.05 17.93 9.07
CA GLU A 39 4.06 17.12 8.38
C GLU A 39 4.95 16.43 9.42
N LEU A 40 4.49 15.31 9.94
CA LEU A 40 5.19 14.57 10.98
C LEU A 40 6.39 13.80 10.41
N ASP A 41 7.48 13.79 11.16
CA ASP A 41 8.67 12.98 10.85
C ASP A 41 8.47 11.53 11.31
N GLU A 42 8.23 10.64 10.36
CA GLU A 42 7.98 9.22 10.63
C GLU A 42 9.20 8.45 11.15
N SER A 43 10.40 9.04 11.12
CA SER A 43 11.56 8.46 11.81
C SER A 43 11.56 8.70 13.32
N LYS A 44 10.56 9.38 13.85
CA LYS A 44 10.44 9.72 15.28
C LYS A 44 9.42 8.81 15.97
N PRO A 45 9.76 8.24 17.15
CA PRO A 45 8.83 7.42 17.94
C PRO A 45 7.52 8.15 18.27
N SER A 46 7.56 9.45 18.58
CA SER A 46 6.39 10.25 18.93
C SER A 46 5.35 10.35 17.80
N THR A 47 5.78 10.29 16.54
CA THR A 47 4.88 10.20 15.38
C THR A 47 4.10 8.90 15.42
N TRP A 48 4.79 7.78 15.65
CA TRP A 48 4.16 6.46 15.69
C TRP A 48 3.35 6.23 16.97
N GLU A 49 3.70 6.89 18.08
CA GLU A 49 2.82 6.90 19.25
C GLU A 49 1.46 7.52 18.95
N THR A 50 1.43 8.55 18.10
CA THR A 50 0.18 9.15 17.61
C THR A 50 -0.52 8.24 16.61
N TYR A 51 0.19 7.73 15.60
CA TYR A 51 -0.37 6.88 14.55
C TYR A 51 -0.91 5.54 15.09
N ASN A 52 -0.20 4.91 16.04
CA ASN A 52 -0.65 3.67 16.68
C ASN A 52 -1.95 3.87 17.48
N LYS A 53 -2.14 5.03 18.11
CA LYS A 53 -3.42 5.38 18.76
C LYS A 53 -4.54 5.46 17.73
N LEU A 54 -4.30 6.12 16.59
CA LEU A 54 -5.29 6.19 15.51
C LEU A 54 -5.61 4.80 14.96
N CYS A 55 -4.61 3.97 14.72
CA CYS A 55 -4.80 2.59 14.28
C CYS A 55 -5.69 1.81 15.26
N LYS A 56 -5.35 1.84 16.55
CA LYS A 56 -6.11 1.13 17.58
C LYS A 56 -7.57 1.62 17.70
N GLN A 57 -7.78 2.93 17.64
CA GLN A 57 -9.11 3.53 17.69
C GLN A 57 -9.97 3.14 16.49
N SER A 58 -9.38 3.12 15.30
CA SER A 58 -10.09 2.83 14.04
C SER A 58 -10.15 1.33 13.70
N GLY A 59 -9.49 0.45 14.48
CA GLY A 59 -9.52 -1.00 14.26
C GLY A 59 -8.51 -1.51 13.24
N ILE A 60 -7.46 -0.78 13.00
CA ILE A 60 -6.31 -1.25 12.22
C ILE A 60 -5.45 -2.12 13.14
N ASP A 61 -5.40 -3.41 12.87
CA ASP A 61 -4.66 -4.38 13.69
C ASP A 61 -3.22 -4.58 13.22
N VAL A 62 -2.94 -4.32 11.93
CA VAL A 62 -1.65 -4.61 11.28
C VAL A 62 -1.28 -3.47 10.34
N LEU A 63 -0.02 -3.04 10.38
CA LEU A 63 0.61 -2.19 9.38
C LEU A 63 1.53 -3.03 8.51
N ILE A 64 1.31 -3.02 7.19
CA ILE A 64 2.20 -3.65 6.21
C ILE A 64 3.12 -2.57 5.67
N TRP A 65 4.41 -2.73 5.91
CA TRP A 65 5.45 -1.76 5.58
C TRP A 65 6.01 -2.01 4.19
N ASP A 66 6.03 -1.00 3.34
CA ASP A 66 6.82 -0.99 2.12
C ASP A 66 8.29 -1.07 2.51
N TRP A 67 8.90 -2.23 2.30
CA TRP A 67 10.28 -2.51 2.67
C TRP A 67 11.13 -2.69 1.42
N TYR A 68 12.21 -1.94 1.37
CA TYR A 68 13.06 -1.84 0.19
C TYR A 68 14.44 -2.44 0.44
N TRP A 69 14.97 -3.08 -0.59
CA TRP A 69 16.30 -3.67 -0.58
C TRP A 69 17.01 -3.35 -1.89
N TYR A 70 18.07 -2.55 -1.83
CA TYR A 70 18.89 -2.17 -2.98
C TYR A 70 20.37 -2.24 -2.60
N ASP A 71 21.22 -2.58 -3.56
CA ASP A 71 22.69 -2.68 -3.36
C ASP A 71 23.08 -3.54 -2.16
N GLY A 72 22.38 -4.66 -1.97
CA GLY A 72 22.66 -5.63 -0.89
C GLY A 72 22.35 -5.17 0.52
N LYS A 73 21.48 -4.14 0.70
CA LYS A 73 21.12 -3.58 2.02
C LYS A 73 19.69 -3.03 2.05
N PRO A 74 19.06 -2.93 3.25
CA PRO A 74 17.78 -2.26 3.39
C PRO A 74 17.90 -0.76 3.11
N CYS A 75 16.84 -0.17 2.53
CA CYS A 75 16.71 1.25 2.26
C CYS A 75 15.40 1.80 2.85
N LEU A 76 15.38 3.09 3.20
CA LEU A 76 14.20 3.80 3.74
C LEU A 76 13.57 3.12 4.97
N HIS A 77 14.36 2.42 5.76
CA HIS A 77 13.89 1.63 6.89
C HIS A 77 13.80 2.43 8.21
N GLU A 78 14.20 3.71 8.22
CA GLU A 78 14.27 4.54 9.43
C GLU A 78 12.89 4.78 10.05
N ALA A 79 11.83 4.90 9.23
CA ALA A 79 10.47 5.05 9.73
C ALA A 79 10.02 3.80 10.51
N LEU A 80 10.39 2.61 10.04
CA LEU A 80 10.13 1.36 10.74
C LEU A 80 11.03 1.23 11.97
N GLU A 81 12.37 1.30 11.79
CA GLU A 81 13.32 0.92 12.83
C GLU A 81 13.49 1.99 13.92
N ASN A 82 13.60 3.27 13.54
CA ASN A 82 13.82 4.36 14.48
C ASN A 82 12.50 5.00 14.96
N GLY A 83 11.44 4.89 14.16
CA GLY A 83 10.12 5.42 14.46
C GLY A 83 9.22 4.40 15.14
N PHE A 84 8.63 3.50 14.35
CA PHE A 84 7.59 2.57 14.80
C PHE A 84 8.08 1.60 15.88
N LEU A 85 9.22 0.93 15.67
CA LEU A 85 9.70 -0.08 16.61
C LEU A 85 10.17 0.52 17.95
N GLU A 86 10.58 1.79 17.97
CA GLU A 86 10.98 2.52 19.17
C GLU A 86 9.82 3.27 19.86
N ALA A 87 8.61 3.27 19.25
CA ALA A 87 7.46 3.89 19.87
C ALA A 87 7.02 3.13 21.14
N SER A 88 6.68 3.87 22.21
CA SER A 88 6.32 3.28 23.52
C SER A 88 5.07 2.39 23.44
N ASN A 89 4.23 2.57 22.44
CA ASN A 89 3.02 1.81 22.19
C ASN A 89 3.09 0.94 20.92
N THR A 90 4.29 0.58 20.46
CA THR A 90 4.49 -0.24 19.26
C THR A 90 3.78 -1.59 19.33
N LYS A 91 3.56 -2.14 20.54
CA LYS A 91 2.85 -3.41 20.74
C LYS A 91 1.34 -3.32 20.57
N ASP A 92 0.77 -2.11 20.48
CA ASP A 92 -0.66 -1.91 20.25
C ASP A 92 -1.07 -2.26 18.81
N VAL A 93 -0.11 -2.28 17.87
CA VAL A 93 -0.33 -2.59 16.46
C VAL A 93 0.70 -3.62 16.00
N LYS A 94 0.25 -4.63 15.29
CA LYS A 94 1.14 -5.60 14.65
C LYS A 94 1.72 -5.01 13.37
N PHE A 95 2.78 -5.63 12.86
CA PHE A 95 3.34 -5.23 11.58
C PHE A 95 3.86 -6.42 10.77
N ALA A 96 3.94 -6.24 9.48
CA ALA A 96 4.66 -7.11 8.56
C ALA A 96 5.45 -6.26 7.56
N CYS A 97 6.43 -6.86 6.92
CA CYS A 97 7.17 -6.20 5.86
C CYS A 97 6.73 -6.74 4.50
N MET A 98 6.55 -5.84 3.53
CA MET A 98 6.35 -6.14 2.14
C MET A 98 7.63 -5.84 1.37
N TRP A 99 8.26 -6.87 0.81
CA TRP A 99 9.37 -6.62 -0.10
C TRP A 99 8.84 -5.96 -1.38
N THR A 100 9.10 -4.65 -1.47
CA THR A 100 8.71 -3.81 -2.61
C THR A 100 9.78 -3.95 -3.69
N ASN A 101 9.73 -5.09 -4.38
CA ASN A 101 10.75 -5.61 -5.29
C ASN A 101 10.64 -5.02 -6.70
N HIS A 102 10.73 -3.71 -6.84
CA HIS A 102 10.75 -3.01 -8.13
C HIS A 102 11.90 -2.00 -8.21
N PRO A 103 12.31 -1.57 -9.42
CA PRO A 103 13.28 -0.49 -9.57
C PRO A 103 12.78 0.80 -8.93
N TRP A 104 13.67 1.54 -8.30
CA TRP A 104 13.36 2.87 -7.81
C TRP A 104 13.57 3.90 -8.92
N TYR A 105 12.59 4.77 -9.12
CA TYR A 105 12.65 5.81 -10.14
C TYR A 105 12.77 7.20 -9.50
N VAL A 106 13.55 8.10 -10.14
CA VAL A 106 13.51 9.54 -9.81
C VAL A 106 12.20 10.08 -10.35
N LEU A 107 11.30 10.51 -9.48
CA LEU A 107 9.96 10.57 -9.93
C LEU A 107 9.38 11.97 -10.10
N TYR A 108 9.46 12.93 -9.23
CA TYR A 108 8.42 13.94 -9.27
C TYR A 108 8.87 15.36 -8.93
N PRO A 109 8.21 16.40 -9.42
CA PRO A 109 7.07 16.41 -10.33
C PRO A 109 7.48 16.11 -11.77
N THR A 110 6.67 15.31 -12.48
CA THR A 110 6.99 14.89 -13.83
C THR A 110 6.27 15.69 -14.91
N LYS A 111 6.99 16.08 -15.96
CA LYS A 111 6.44 16.51 -17.24
C LYS A 111 6.31 15.28 -18.15
N ARG A 112 5.15 14.70 -18.22
CA ARG A 112 4.87 13.75 -19.29
C ARG A 112 4.38 14.55 -20.51
N THR A 113 5.29 14.84 -21.42
CA THR A 113 4.93 15.54 -22.66
C THR A 113 4.80 14.63 -23.87
N ASP A 114 5.26 13.37 -23.76
CA ASP A 114 5.40 12.47 -24.92
C ASP A 114 4.90 11.04 -24.70
N GLY A 115 4.28 10.75 -23.55
CA GLY A 115 3.81 9.40 -23.24
C GLY A 115 4.94 8.39 -22.95
N SER A 116 6.20 8.81 -22.95
CA SER A 116 7.30 7.93 -22.64
C SER A 116 7.39 7.60 -21.15
N ASN A 117 7.62 6.33 -20.82
CA ASN A 117 7.87 5.84 -19.46
C ASN A 117 9.33 5.99 -19.03
N ALA A 118 10.10 6.81 -19.72
CA ALA A 118 11.54 6.90 -19.54
C ALA A 118 11.91 7.78 -18.35
N TYR A 119 11.74 7.25 -17.14
CA TYR A 119 12.46 7.78 -15.98
C TYR A 119 13.75 6.95 -15.84
N PRO A 120 14.91 7.59 -15.76
CA PRO A 120 16.10 6.84 -15.35
C PRO A 120 15.82 6.30 -13.94
N PRO A 121 16.10 5.03 -13.64
CA PRO A 121 16.00 4.51 -12.29
C PRO A 121 16.96 5.31 -11.40
N SER A 122 16.50 5.67 -10.18
CA SER A 122 17.36 6.27 -9.15
C SER A 122 18.32 5.25 -8.58
N PHE A 123 17.87 4.00 -8.56
CA PHE A 123 18.64 2.81 -8.23
C PHE A 123 18.35 1.78 -9.32
N ASP A 124 19.36 0.98 -9.66
CA ASP A 124 19.16 -0.17 -10.53
C ASP A 124 18.07 -1.09 -9.97
N ALA A 125 17.43 -1.84 -10.86
CA ALA A 125 16.51 -2.87 -10.42
C ALA A 125 17.24 -3.78 -9.41
N PRO A 126 16.55 -4.23 -8.33
CA PRO A 126 17.15 -5.22 -7.44
C PRO A 126 17.74 -6.37 -8.26
N ASP A 127 18.91 -6.85 -7.88
CA ASP A 127 19.41 -8.10 -8.43
C ASP A 127 18.47 -9.22 -8.02
N PHE A 128 17.80 -9.82 -9.00
CA PHE A 128 16.88 -10.93 -8.83
C PHE A 128 17.58 -12.28 -8.98
N SER A 129 18.91 -12.35 -8.81
CA SER A 129 19.57 -13.63 -8.60
C SER A 129 18.95 -14.32 -7.37
N LYS A 130 18.88 -15.66 -7.40
CA LYS A 130 18.37 -16.42 -6.25
C LYS A 130 19.14 -16.08 -4.97
N GLU A 131 20.44 -15.85 -5.08
CA GLU A 131 21.30 -15.50 -3.95
C GLU A 131 20.89 -14.15 -3.32
N GLU A 132 20.68 -13.12 -4.13
CA GLU A 132 20.30 -11.80 -3.61
C GLU A 132 18.85 -11.80 -3.09
N CYS A 133 17.93 -12.51 -3.74
CA CYS A 133 16.58 -12.72 -3.22
C CYS A 133 16.60 -13.44 -1.86
N TRP A 134 17.41 -14.47 -1.72
CA TRP A 134 17.56 -15.17 -0.44
C TRP A 134 18.17 -14.26 0.63
N LYS A 135 19.19 -13.49 0.30
CA LYS A 135 19.84 -12.55 1.21
C LYS A 135 18.89 -11.47 1.72
N SER A 136 18.11 -10.85 0.83
CA SER A 136 17.15 -9.81 1.22
C SER A 136 16.04 -10.36 2.13
N LEU A 137 15.43 -11.48 1.75
CA LEU A 137 14.34 -12.08 2.52
C LEU A 137 14.82 -12.74 3.81
N SER A 138 16.01 -13.39 3.83
CA SER A 138 16.57 -13.94 5.07
C SER A 138 16.97 -12.84 6.06
N TYR A 139 17.43 -11.68 5.58
CA TYR A 139 17.61 -10.50 6.42
C TYR A 139 16.31 -10.07 7.07
N MET A 140 15.24 -9.89 6.27
CA MET A 140 13.91 -9.53 6.78
C MET A 140 13.44 -10.52 7.86
N ILE A 141 13.56 -11.83 7.61
CA ILE A 141 13.16 -12.90 8.52
C ILE A 141 13.94 -12.82 9.83
N SER A 142 15.26 -12.74 9.77
CA SER A 142 16.11 -12.70 10.96
C SER A 142 15.98 -11.41 11.76
N ARG A 143 15.74 -10.28 11.07
CA ARG A 143 15.68 -8.95 11.68
C ARG A 143 14.36 -8.67 12.36
N TYR A 144 13.22 -9.13 11.79
CA TYR A 144 11.90 -8.69 12.22
C TYR A 144 10.99 -9.83 12.71
N CYS A 145 11.04 -11.02 12.12
CA CYS A 145 10.04 -12.06 12.39
C CYS A 145 10.05 -12.58 13.83
N HIS A 146 11.12 -12.40 14.60
CA HIS A 146 11.19 -12.79 16.02
C HIS A 146 10.47 -11.81 16.95
N LEU A 147 10.15 -10.59 16.49
CA LEU A 147 9.49 -9.58 17.31
C LEU A 147 8.07 -10.01 17.67
N GLU A 148 7.64 -9.71 18.90
CA GLU A 148 6.36 -10.15 19.48
C GLU A 148 5.17 -9.64 18.65
N ASN A 149 5.24 -8.41 18.19
CA ASN A 149 4.20 -7.77 17.39
C ASN A 149 4.35 -7.98 15.87
N TYR A 150 5.28 -8.85 15.43
CA TYR A 150 5.31 -9.22 14.00
C TYR A 150 4.07 -10.04 13.64
N TRP A 151 3.39 -9.69 12.54
CA TRP A 151 2.15 -10.34 12.14
C TRP A 151 2.36 -11.80 11.74
N ARG A 152 1.47 -12.67 12.23
CA ARG A 152 1.48 -14.11 11.95
C ARG A 152 0.08 -14.59 11.56
N ILE A 153 0.03 -15.52 10.65
CA ILE A 153 -1.14 -16.31 10.31
C ILE A 153 -0.80 -17.78 10.66
N ASP A 154 -1.62 -18.42 11.47
CA ASP A 154 -1.38 -19.80 11.99
C ASP A 154 0.02 -19.97 12.61
N ASP A 155 0.46 -18.96 13.37
CA ASP A 155 1.78 -18.86 13.98
C ASP A 155 2.97 -18.75 13.02
N LYS A 156 2.73 -18.61 11.71
CA LYS A 156 3.74 -18.37 10.69
C LYS A 156 3.90 -16.86 10.44
N PRO A 157 5.10 -16.30 10.55
CA PRO A 157 5.35 -14.92 10.14
C PRO A 157 4.93 -14.68 8.70
N VAL A 158 4.26 -13.55 8.43
CA VAL A 158 3.81 -13.17 7.10
C VAL A 158 4.90 -12.40 6.37
N ILE A 159 5.27 -12.87 5.19
CA ILE A 159 6.18 -12.19 4.27
C ILE A 159 5.35 -11.73 3.07
N CYS A 160 5.22 -10.42 2.89
CA CYS A 160 4.51 -9.88 1.74
C CYS A 160 5.48 -9.64 0.58
N ILE A 161 5.04 -9.97 -0.64
CA ILE A 161 5.77 -9.77 -1.89
C ILE A 161 4.97 -8.85 -2.79
N TRP A 162 5.60 -7.76 -3.26
CA TRP A 162 4.95 -6.79 -4.14
C TRP A 162 4.71 -7.33 -5.54
N ASP A 163 5.75 -7.84 -6.23
CA ASP A 163 5.67 -8.30 -7.61
C ASP A 163 6.12 -9.77 -7.76
N ALA A 164 5.15 -10.69 -7.64
CA ALA A 164 5.36 -12.12 -7.82
C ALA A 164 5.75 -12.46 -9.28
N ARG A 165 5.18 -11.74 -10.28
CA ARG A 165 5.51 -11.94 -11.70
C ARG A 165 6.98 -11.71 -11.98
N ARG A 166 7.59 -10.74 -11.29
CA ARG A 166 9.00 -10.43 -11.46
C ARG A 166 9.88 -11.54 -10.92
N LEU A 167 9.54 -12.11 -9.76
CA LEU A 167 10.23 -13.27 -9.23
C LEU A 167 10.10 -14.47 -10.19
N GLU A 168 8.88 -14.79 -10.62
CA GLU A 168 8.63 -15.88 -11.59
C GLU A 168 9.43 -15.66 -12.89
N SER A 169 9.40 -14.44 -13.45
CA SER A 169 10.11 -14.13 -14.71
C SER A 169 11.62 -14.28 -14.61
N LYS A 170 12.19 -14.13 -13.42
CA LYS A 170 13.66 -14.18 -13.20
C LYS A 170 14.15 -15.54 -12.73
N LEU A 171 13.39 -16.20 -11.87
CA LEU A 171 13.79 -17.47 -11.26
C LEU A 171 13.08 -18.69 -11.86
N GLY A 172 11.99 -18.46 -12.58
CA GLY A 172 11.06 -19.52 -12.98
C GLY A 172 10.31 -20.10 -11.78
N ILE A 173 9.21 -20.83 -12.05
CA ILE A 173 8.37 -21.46 -11.02
C ILE A 173 9.20 -22.32 -10.05
N ALA A 174 10.05 -23.18 -10.59
CA ALA A 174 10.90 -24.06 -9.77
C ALA A 174 11.89 -23.30 -8.90
N GLY A 175 12.43 -22.18 -9.41
CA GLY A 175 13.36 -21.34 -8.66
C GLY A 175 12.68 -20.59 -7.52
N VAL A 176 11.47 -20.05 -7.71
CA VAL A 176 10.68 -19.42 -6.66
C VAL A 176 10.32 -20.45 -5.58
N LYS A 177 9.81 -21.60 -5.99
CA LYS A 177 9.49 -22.72 -5.07
C LYS A 177 10.70 -23.13 -4.21
N GLN A 178 11.86 -23.27 -4.84
CA GLN A 178 13.08 -23.63 -4.13
C GLN A 178 13.51 -22.52 -3.14
N LEU A 179 13.45 -21.25 -3.56
CA LEU A 179 13.76 -20.10 -2.69
C LEU A 179 12.86 -20.09 -1.44
N PHE A 180 11.56 -20.26 -1.62
CA PHE A 180 10.60 -20.24 -0.51
C PHE A 180 10.76 -21.44 0.42
N ALA A 181 11.09 -22.62 -0.11
CA ALA A 181 11.42 -23.78 0.71
C ALA A 181 12.66 -23.52 1.58
N GLU A 182 13.74 -23.00 1.00
CA GLU A 182 14.98 -22.67 1.70
C GLU A 182 14.75 -21.59 2.78
N LEU A 183 13.97 -20.55 2.50
CA LEU A 183 13.60 -19.50 3.47
C LEU A 183 12.73 -20.07 4.61
N THR A 184 11.79 -20.95 4.28
CA THR A 184 10.96 -21.63 5.28
C THR A 184 11.80 -22.50 6.20
N ASP A 185 12.76 -23.24 5.67
CA ASP A 185 13.68 -24.05 6.49
C ASP A 185 14.61 -23.16 7.34
N TYR A 186 15.02 -22.02 6.81
CA TYR A 186 15.75 -21.02 7.58
C TYR A 186 14.91 -20.48 8.75
N ALA A 187 13.66 -20.09 8.50
CA ALA A 187 12.75 -19.62 9.54
C ALA A 187 12.50 -20.69 10.63
N LYS A 188 12.37 -21.98 10.25
CA LYS A 188 12.25 -23.07 11.21
C LYS A 188 13.50 -23.21 12.10
N LYS A 189 14.71 -23.03 11.56
CA LYS A 189 15.95 -23.01 12.34
C LYS A 189 16.00 -21.86 13.33
N LEU A 190 15.30 -20.75 13.06
CA LEU A 190 15.12 -19.62 13.97
C LEU A 190 13.97 -19.82 14.98
N GLY A 191 13.29 -20.97 14.97
CA GLY A 191 12.23 -21.31 15.92
C GLY A 191 10.80 -20.99 15.45
N HIS A 192 10.62 -20.57 14.21
CA HIS A 192 9.27 -20.35 13.64
C HIS A 192 8.65 -21.66 13.13
N LYS A 193 7.32 -21.74 13.07
CA LYS A 193 6.61 -22.90 12.49
C LYS A 193 6.78 -23.03 10.97
N GLY A 194 7.18 -21.98 10.31
CA GLY A 194 7.29 -21.82 8.87
C GLY A 194 7.11 -20.36 8.49
N LEU A 195 6.75 -20.09 7.25
CA LEU A 195 6.41 -18.76 6.74
C LEU A 195 5.04 -18.78 6.07
N HIS A 196 4.38 -17.64 5.99
CA HIS A 196 3.20 -17.39 5.18
C HIS A 196 3.57 -16.35 4.12
N PHE A 197 3.56 -16.74 2.84
CA PHE A 197 3.87 -15.85 1.73
C PHE A 197 2.59 -15.25 1.15
N HIS A 198 2.48 -13.92 1.20
CA HIS A 198 1.34 -13.16 0.69
C HIS A 198 1.74 -12.30 -0.49
N VAL A 199 1.05 -12.41 -1.61
CA VAL A 199 1.21 -11.49 -2.76
C VAL A 199 0.33 -10.28 -2.55
N THR A 200 0.93 -9.07 -2.57
CA THR A 200 0.19 -7.83 -2.31
C THR A 200 -0.11 -7.04 -3.58
N GLY A 201 0.78 -7.04 -4.57
CA GLY A 201 0.67 -6.19 -5.75
C GLY A 201 0.40 -6.98 -7.03
N PHE A 202 1.45 -7.40 -7.70
CA PHE A 202 1.37 -8.06 -9.00
C PHE A 202 1.47 -9.58 -8.88
N SER A 203 0.35 -10.26 -9.13
CA SER A 203 0.23 -11.72 -9.08
C SER A 203 0.72 -12.40 -10.36
N CYS A 204 1.12 -13.66 -10.25
CA CYS A 204 1.41 -14.57 -11.37
C CYS A 204 0.38 -15.71 -11.44
N GLY A 205 0.49 -16.60 -12.43
CA GLY A 205 -0.52 -17.65 -12.67
C GLY A 205 -0.33 -18.94 -11.87
N ASN A 206 0.88 -19.15 -11.28
CA ASN A 206 1.27 -20.44 -10.69
C ASN A 206 1.59 -20.33 -9.19
N MET A 207 0.88 -19.45 -8.49
CA MET A 207 1.23 -19.07 -7.13
C MET A 207 1.23 -20.23 -6.13
N LYS A 208 0.28 -21.16 -6.25
CA LYS A 208 0.24 -22.36 -5.39
C LYS A 208 1.44 -23.26 -5.60
N GLU A 209 1.83 -23.49 -6.85
CA GLU A 209 2.99 -24.32 -7.17
C GLU A 209 4.29 -23.67 -6.68
N GLU A 210 4.38 -22.36 -6.75
CA GLU A 210 5.52 -21.56 -6.25
C GLU A 210 5.62 -21.53 -4.71
N GLY A 211 4.50 -21.77 -4.01
CA GLY A 211 4.44 -21.83 -2.56
C GLY A 211 3.93 -20.56 -1.89
N TYR A 212 3.18 -19.71 -2.61
CA TYR A 212 2.41 -18.65 -2.00
C TYR A 212 1.19 -19.20 -1.27
N ASP A 213 0.80 -18.57 -0.14
CA ASP A 213 -0.35 -19.02 0.67
C ASP A 213 -1.60 -18.18 0.37
N THR A 214 -1.46 -16.89 0.10
CA THR A 214 -2.58 -15.97 -0.19
C THR A 214 -2.17 -14.89 -1.19
N VAL A 215 -3.15 -14.30 -1.86
CA VAL A 215 -2.96 -13.16 -2.77
C VAL A 215 -4.00 -12.08 -2.50
N GLY A 216 -3.63 -10.83 -2.69
CA GLY A 216 -4.52 -9.67 -2.66
C GLY A 216 -4.11 -8.64 -3.70
N SER A 217 -4.75 -7.47 -3.66
CA SER A 217 -4.33 -6.30 -4.43
C SER A 217 -3.72 -5.26 -3.48
N TYR A 218 -2.70 -4.55 -3.93
CA TYR A 218 -2.23 -3.37 -3.22
C TYR A 218 -3.31 -2.28 -3.25
N ASN A 219 -3.65 -1.81 -4.42
CA ASN A 219 -4.74 -0.88 -4.60
C ASN A 219 -5.77 -1.43 -5.60
N PRO A 220 -6.97 -1.85 -5.14
CA PRO A 220 -7.98 -2.40 -6.04
C PRO A 220 -8.52 -1.37 -7.03
N MET A 221 -8.43 -0.07 -6.70
CA MET A 221 -8.90 1.02 -7.54
C MET A 221 -8.03 1.20 -8.80
N ASP A 222 -6.72 0.94 -8.70
CA ASP A 222 -5.78 1.04 -9.82
C ASP A 222 -6.07 -0.01 -10.91
N TRP A 223 -6.46 -1.22 -10.53
CA TRP A 223 -6.87 -2.27 -11.46
C TRP A 223 -8.07 -1.87 -12.30
N ILE A 224 -9.03 -1.16 -11.71
CA ILE A 224 -10.21 -0.68 -12.42
C ILE A 224 -9.86 0.54 -13.26
N ALA A 225 -8.98 1.41 -12.78
CA ALA A 225 -8.50 2.55 -13.55
C ALA A 225 -7.94 2.14 -14.92
N GLY A 226 -7.22 1.02 -14.98
CA GLY A 226 -6.73 0.44 -16.23
C GLY A 226 -7.82 -0.09 -17.17
N ARG A 227 -9.02 -0.39 -16.66
CA ARG A 227 -10.17 -0.84 -17.46
C ARG A 227 -10.97 0.33 -18.04
N PHE A 228 -10.92 1.52 -17.45
CA PHE A 228 -11.55 2.72 -18.01
C PHE A 228 -10.71 3.22 -19.18
N GLN A 229 -11.27 3.14 -20.39
CA GLN A 229 -10.62 3.59 -21.62
C GLN A 229 -10.26 5.09 -21.49
N PRO A 230 -9.06 5.51 -21.95
CA PRO A 230 -8.61 6.91 -21.86
C PRO A 230 -9.49 7.91 -22.65
N LYS A 231 -10.46 7.43 -23.42
CA LYS A 231 -11.35 8.24 -24.26
C LYS A 231 -12.59 8.79 -23.52
N GLU A 232 -12.90 8.28 -22.32
CA GLU A 232 -14.04 8.78 -21.57
C GLU A 232 -13.63 10.01 -20.76
N ILE A 233 -14.28 11.13 -21.08
CA ILE A 233 -14.02 12.45 -20.48
C ILE A 233 -14.47 12.51 -19.02
N GLU A 234 -15.40 11.63 -18.61
CA GLU A 234 -15.92 11.63 -17.25
C GLU A 234 -14.99 10.85 -16.29
N LEU A 235 -14.76 11.47 -15.14
CA LEU A 235 -14.08 10.79 -14.03
C LEU A 235 -14.98 9.69 -13.48
N PRO A 236 -14.44 8.50 -13.21
CA PRO A 236 -15.19 7.45 -12.56
C PRO A 236 -15.63 7.89 -11.16
N ASP A 237 -16.88 7.58 -10.82
CA ASP A 237 -17.41 7.80 -9.48
C ASP A 237 -16.86 6.76 -8.52
N TYR A 238 -16.31 7.22 -7.40
CA TYR A 238 -15.68 6.34 -6.40
C TYR A 238 -16.65 5.27 -5.88
N GLY A 239 -17.89 5.66 -5.53
CA GLY A 239 -18.86 4.71 -5.00
C GLY A 239 -19.23 3.62 -5.99
N THR A 240 -19.37 3.97 -7.27
CA THR A 240 -19.64 3.02 -8.36
C THR A 240 -18.48 2.06 -8.54
N VAL A 241 -17.26 2.59 -8.59
CA VAL A 241 -16.04 1.77 -8.74
C VAL A 241 -15.83 0.85 -7.54
N ALA A 242 -16.01 1.36 -6.32
CA ALA A 242 -15.92 0.57 -5.11
C ALA A 242 -16.94 -0.60 -5.10
N ALA A 243 -18.17 -0.35 -5.59
CA ALA A 243 -19.19 -1.39 -5.74
C ALA A 243 -18.78 -2.44 -6.79
N ASP A 244 -18.23 -2.01 -7.94
CA ASP A 244 -17.74 -2.95 -8.98
C ASP A 244 -16.57 -3.80 -8.47
N VAL A 245 -15.65 -3.23 -7.68
CA VAL A 245 -14.59 -4.00 -7.01
C VAL A 245 -15.20 -5.04 -6.07
N ALA A 246 -16.09 -4.60 -5.18
CA ALA A 246 -16.67 -5.45 -4.15
C ALA A 246 -17.49 -6.62 -4.71
N PHE A 247 -18.26 -6.39 -5.77
CA PHE A 247 -19.23 -7.38 -6.27
C PHE A 247 -18.79 -8.14 -7.52
N LYS A 248 -17.72 -7.73 -8.17
CA LYS A 248 -17.24 -8.37 -9.40
C LYS A 248 -15.77 -8.75 -9.30
N LEU A 249 -14.90 -7.79 -9.02
CA LEU A 249 -13.46 -8.01 -9.12
C LEU A 249 -12.95 -9.02 -8.09
N TRP A 250 -13.42 -8.96 -6.85
CA TRP A 250 -13.00 -9.92 -5.82
C TRP A 250 -13.40 -11.35 -6.18
N ASP A 251 -14.63 -11.56 -6.65
CA ASP A 251 -15.11 -12.88 -7.10
C ASP A 251 -14.38 -13.36 -8.35
N GLU A 252 -14.13 -12.47 -9.32
CA GLU A 252 -13.36 -12.78 -10.53
C GLU A 252 -11.93 -13.25 -10.16
N HIS A 253 -11.26 -12.50 -9.29
CA HIS A 253 -9.91 -12.87 -8.84
C HIS A 253 -9.90 -14.14 -8.00
N HIS A 254 -10.88 -14.31 -7.11
CA HIS A 254 -11.01 -15.55 -6.33
C HIS A 254 -11.15 -16.78 -7.24
N GLY A 255 -11.94 -16.68 -8.33
CA GLY A 255 -12.09 -17.76 -9.31
C GLY A 255 -10.89 -17.91 -10.26
N GLN A 256 -10.06 -16.88 -10.41
CA GLN A 256 -8.91 -16.88 -11.32
C GLN A 256 -7.64 -17.46 -10.68
N PHE A 257 -7.44 -17.23 -9.37
CA PHE A 257 -6.25 -17.66 -8.67
C PHE A 257 -6.44 -19.06 -8.05
N ASP A 258 -5.36 -19.82 -7.96
CA ASP A 258 -5.32 -21.16 -7.38
C ASP A 258 -5.06 -21.17 -5.86
N ILE A 259 -5.02 -19.97 -5.25
CA ILE A 259 -4.88 -19.71 -3.80
C ILE A 259 -5.93 -18.67 -3.34
N PRO A 260 -6.26 -18.61 -2.03
CA PRO A 260 -7.25 -17.69 -1.51
C PRO A 260 -6.94 -16.22 -1.82
N TYR A 261 -7.93 -15.48 -2.35
CA TYR A 261 -7.84 -14.06 -2.63
C TYR A 261 -8.34 -13.23 -1.44
N VAL A 262 -7.47 -12.43 -0.85
CA VAL A 262 -7.77 -11.51 0.26
C VAL A 262 -8.33 -10.22 -0.32
N PRO A 263 -9.53 -9.77 0.12
CA PRO A 263 -10.12 -8.53 -0.39
C PRO A 263 -9.30 -7.31 0.03
N ALA A 264 -9.21 -6.34 -0.86
CA ALA A 264 -8.57 -5.05 -0.61
C ALA A 264 -9.55 -3.92 -0.85
N VAL A 265 -9.46 -2.85 -0.06
CA VAL A 265 -10.21 -1.59 -0.22
C VAL A 265 -9.24 -0.41 -0.24
N ALA A 266 -9.70 0.73 -0.78
CA ALA A 266 -8.94 1.98 -0.74
C ALA A 266 -9.88 3.16 -0.47
N PRO A 267 -9.49 4.16 0.34
CA PRO A 267 -10.32 5.32 0.65
C PRO A 267 -10.49 6.31 -0.51
N GLY A 268 -9.68 6.19 -1.55
CA GLY A 268 -9.70 7.03 -2.74
C GLY A 268 -8.54 6.73 -3.67
N TRP A 269 -8.37 7.57 -4.70
CA TRP A 269 -7.19 7.60 -5.56
C TRP A 269 -7.11 8.93 -6.29
N ASP A 270 -6.02 9.66 -6.08
CA ASP A 270 -5.72 10.92 -6.76
C ASP A 270 -4.22 11.18 -6.77
N SER A 271 -3.53 10.72 -7.80
CA SER A 271 -2.09 10.88 -7.93
C SER A 271 -1.66 12.21 -8.58
N THR A 272 -2.55 13.18 -8.73
CA THR A 272 -2.24 14.48 -9.34
C THR A 272 -1.12 15.28 -8.66
N PRO A 273 -0.86 15.15 -7.34
CA PRO A 273 0.29 15.79 -6.73
C PRO A 273 1.64 15.40 -7.35
N ARG A 274 1.73 14.22 -7.95
CA ARG A 274 2.93 13.69 -8.61
C ARG A 274 3.17 14.29 -10.00
N TYR A 275 2.26 15.12 -10.51
CA TYR A 275 2.29 15.62 -11.88
C TYR A 275 2.18 17.14 -11.93
N ILE A 276 2.65 17.72 -13.03
CA ILE A 276 2.50 19.17 -13.27
C ILE A 276 1.07 19.44 -13.69
N ALA A 277 0.39 20.30 -12.92
CA ALA A 277 -0.97 20.70 -13.24
C ALA A 277 -1.05 21.36 -14.62
N PRO A 278 -2.18 21.16 -15.38
CA PRO A 278 -2.43 21.87 -16.63
C PRO A 278 -2.36 23.39 -16.45
N ALA A 279 -1.77 24.09 -17.41
CA ALA A 279 -1.66 25.57 -17.37
C ALA A 279 -3.03 26.26 -17.34
N ASN A 280 -4.02 25.68 -18.05
CA ASN A 280 -5.41 26.13 -18.06
C ASN A 280 -6.24 25.12 -17.27
N ARG A 281 -6.99 25.61 -16.29
CA ARG A 281 -7.91 24.79 -15.51
C ARG A 281 -9.20 24.57 -16.31
N PRO A 282 -9.39 23.41 -16.95
CA PRO A 282 -10.61 23.18 -17.73
C PRO A 282 -11.83 23.04 -16.81
N ALA A 283 -12.99 23.47 -17.25
CA ALA A 283 -14.26 23.31 -16.55
C ALA A 283 -14.65 21.82 -16.39
N LYS A 284 -14.14 20.96 -17.30
CA LYS A 284 -14.29 19.50 -17.23
C LYS A 284 -12.94 18.84 -17.31
N ALA A 285 -12.82 17.71 -16.65
CA ALA A 285 -11.63 16.87 -16.72
C ALA A 285 -11.41 16.34 -18.13
N ASP A 286 -10.36 16.79 -18.80
CA ASP A 286 -9.96 16.27 -20.10
C ASP A 286 -8.83 15.24 -19.92
N ARG A 287 -9.17 13.96 -19.89
CA ARG A 287 -8.22 12.87 -19.71
C ARG A 287 -7.23 12.73 -20.86
N SER A 288 -7.52 13.28 -22.04
CA SER A 288 -6.58 13.23 -23.16
C SER A 288 -5.29 14.01 -22.90
N GLN A 289 -5.34 14.97 -21.98
CA GLN A 289 -4.18 15.80 -21.57
C GLN A 289 -3.50 15.28 -20.28
N TRP A 290 -4.01 14.20 -19.69
CA TRP A 290 -3.47 13.69 -18.42
C TRP A 290 -2.37 12.66 -18.64
N PRO A 291 -1.30 12.76 -17.87
CA PRO A 291 -0.16 11.86 -18.00
C PRO A 291 -0.43 10.45 -17.39
N GLY A 292 -1.59 9.87 -17.72
CA GLY A 292 -1.90 8.49 -17.37
C GLY A 292 -2.26 8.24 -15.91
N CYS A 293 -2.62 9.27 -15.13
CA CYS A 293 -3.22 9.08 -13.81
C CYS A 293 -4.73 9.03 -13.90
N THR A 294 -5.34 8.14 -13.15
CA THR A 294 -6.79 8.11 -12.93
C THR A 294 -7.10 8.85 -11.63
N ILE A 295 -8.16 9.61 -11.63
CA ILE A 295 -8.69 10.28 -10.45
C ILE A 295 -10.12 9.78 -10.27
N PHE A 296 -10.51 9.44 -9.06
CA PHE A 296 -11.90 9.17 -8.73
C PHE A 296 -12.57 10.44 -8.18
N LYS A 297 -13.82 10.66 -8.53
CA LYS A 297 -14.65 11.73 -7.96
C LYS A 297 -15.55 11.19 -6.86
N ASN A 298 -16.00 12.09 -5.97
CA ASN A 298 -17.00 11.83 -4.94
C ASN A 298 -16.59 10.81 -3.87
N GLU A 299 -15.29 10.54 -3.70
CA GLU A 299 -14.85 9.79 -2.53
C GLU A 299 -15.25 10.52 -1.25
N ASN A 300 -15.77 9.77 -0.31
CA ASN A 300 -16.22 10.29 0.98
C ASN A 300 -16.29 9.17 2.05
N PRO A 301 -16.33 9.51 3.34
CA PRO A 301 -16.37 8.54 4.43
C PRO A 301 -17.52 7.53 4.33
N ALA A 302 -18.71 7.94 3.91
CA ALA A 302 -19.87 7.04 3.82
C ALA A 302 -19.69 5.98 2.73
N SER A 303 -19.19 6.38 1.55
CA SER A 303 -18.88 5.45 0.45
C SER A 303 -17.73 4.49 0.83
N PHE A 304 -16.72 4.98 1.54
CA PHE A 304 -15.63 4.16 2.04
C PHE A 304 -16.13 3.14 3.08
N LYS A 305 -16.98 3.56 4.02
CA LYS A 305 -17.63 2.65 4.99
C LYS A 305 -18.39 1.52 4.28
N ALA A 306 -19.21 1.86 3.27
CA ALA A 306 -19.93 0.87 2.49
C ALA A 306 -18.98 -0.10 1.77
N PHE A 307 -17.87 0.38 1.24
CA PHE A 307 -16.86 -0.47 0.60
C PHE A 307 -16.21 -1.44 1.61
N VAL A 308 -15.83 -0.97 2.79
CA VAL A 308 -15.34 -1.83 3.88
C VAL A 308 -16.37 -2.88 4.25
N GLN A 309 -17.65 -2.51 4.45
CA GLN A 309 -18.72 -3.45 4.80
C GLN A 309 -18.94 -4.53 3.74
N SER A 310 -18.75 -4.20 2.45
CA SER A 310 -18.86 -5.17 1.36
C SER A 310 -17.80 -6.28 1.46
N SER A 311 -16.63 -6.01 2.07
CA SER A 311 -15.62 -7.04 2.28
C SER A 311 -16.08 -8.14 3.23
N PHE A 312 -16.96 -7.83 4.19
CA PHE A 312 -17.53 -8.85 5.09
C PHE A 312 -18.50 -9.77 4.36
N VAL A 313 -19.25 -9.22 3.39
CA VAL A 313 -20.13 -10.03 2.52
C VAL A 313 -19.29 -11.01 1.72
N TYR A 314 -18.22 -10.53 1.09
CA TYR A 314 -17.28 -11.37 0.35
C TYR A 314 -16.65 -12.46 1.26
N LEU A 315 -16.09 -12.08 2.40
CA LEU A 315 -15.46 -13.02 3.33
C LEU A 315 -16.44 -14.05 3.93
N ASN A 316 -17.73 -13.69 4.06
CA ASN A 316 -18.76 -14.66 4.49
C ASN A 316 -19.16 -15.63 3.37
N LYS A 317 -19.07 -15.19 2.12
CA LYS A 317 -19.30 -16.04 0.92
C LYS A 317 -18.15 -17.03 0.70
N HIS A 318 -16.93 -16.66 1.10
CA HIS A 318 -15.70 -17.43 0.88
C HIS A 318 -15.02 -17.77 2.22
N PRO A 319 -15.54 -18.75 2.99
CA PRO A 319 -15.04 -19.10 4.31
C PRO A 319 -13.62 -19.70 4.32
N GLU A 320 -13.12 -20.16 3.17
CA GLU A 320 -11.75 -20.62 2.95
C GLU A 320 -10.73 -19.48 2.89
N VAL A 321 -11.18 -18.23 2.66
CA VAL A 321 -10.32 -17.05 2.67
C VAL A 321 -10.07 -16.64 4.13
N PRO A 322 -8.82 -16.39 4.53
CA PRO A 322 -8.53 -15.83 5.84
C PRO A 322 -9.35 -14.55 6.10
N ARG A 323 -9.83 -14.38 7.33
CA ARG A 323 -10.64 -13.21 7.72
C ARG A 323 -9.76 -11.95 7.82
N ILE A 324 -9.23 -11.54 6.68
CA ILE A 324 -8.32 -10.42 6.51
C ILE A 324 -8.92 -9.47 5.48
N LEU A 325 -8.86 -8.19 5.77
CA LEU A 325 -9.11 -7.09 4.84
C LEU A 325 -7.86 -6.23 4.77
N THR A 326 -7.33 -6.00 3.58
CA THR A 326 -6.25 -5.04 3.37
C THR A 326 -6.79 -3.67 2.96
N ILE A 327 -6.11 -2.62 3.38
CA ILE A 327 -6.49 -1.23 3.07
C ILE A 327 -5.29 -0.51 2.46
N ALA A 328 -5.43 -0.02 1.26
CA ALA A 328 -4.43 0.80 0.61
C ALA A 328 -4.85 2.28 0.62
N CYS A 329 -4.16 3.12 1.35
CA CYS A 329 -3.05 2.93 2.28
C CYS A 329 -3.32 3.68 3.58
N PHE A 330 -2.35 3.64 4.51
CA PHE A 330 -2.44 4.43 5.74
C PHE A 330 -2.01 5.90 5.51
N ASN A 331 -0.91 6.12 4.77
CA ASN A 331 -0.21 7.40 4.66
C ASN A 331 0.29 7.75 3.23
N GLU A 332 -0.27 7.18 2.16
CA GLU A 332 0.18 7.45 0.79
C GLU A 332 -0.47 8.75 0.25
N TRP A 333 0.05 9.88 0.73
CA TRP A 333 -0.49 11.22 0.49
C TRP A 333 -0.46 11.63 -0.98
N SER A 334 0.66 11.39 -1.66
CA SER A 334 0.87 11.87 -3.03
C SER A 334 0.09 11.08 -4.08
N GLU A 335 -0.46 9.92 -3.70
CA GLU A 335 -1.38 9.12 -4.53
C GLU A 335 -2.84 9.30 -4.14
N GLY A 336 -3.12 10.05 -3.05
CA GLY A 336 -4.48 10.36 -2.62
C GLY A 336 -5.27 9.17 -2.10
N HIS A 337 -4.60 8.09 -1.64
CA HIS A 337 -5.22 6.95 -0.97
C HIS A 337 -4.60 6.77 0.43
N TYR A 338 -5.05 7.57 1.35
CA TYR A 338 -4.57 7.59 2.73
C TYR A 338 -5.75 7.63 3.72
N LEU A 339 -5.51 7.14 4.93
CA LEU A 339 -6.46 7.16 6.04
C LEU A 339 -6.17 8.27 7.05
N LEU A 340 -4.94 8.78 7.09
CA LEU A 340 -4.54 9.84 8.01
C LEU A 340 -5.43 11.08 7.86
N PRO A 341 -5.73 11.78 8.97
CA PRO A 341 -6.66 12.90 8.95
C PRO A 341 -6.13 14.09 8.13
N ASP A 342 -7.01 14.66 7.32
CA ASP A 342 -6.72 15.73 6.37
C ASP A 342 -7.62 16.96 6.52
N ASN A 343 -7.31 18.00 5.78
CA ASN A 343 -8.09 19.24 5.74
C ASN A 343 -9.44 19.10 5.01
N ARG A 344 -9.74 17.93 4.39
CA ARG A 344 -10.97 17.70 3.63
C ARG A 344 -12.04 16.99 4.48
N PHE A 345 -11.65 15.90 5.12
CA PHE A 345 -12.57 15.05 5.88
C PHE A 345 -12.26 14.97 7.37
N GLY A 346 -11.20 15.64 7.83
CA GLY A 346 -10.72 15.49 9.21
C GLY A 346 -10.41 14.01 9.50
N TYR A 347 -10.96 13.48 10.55
CA TYR A 347 -10.84 12.07 10.93
C TYR A 347 -11.86 11.14 10.24
N GLY A 348 -12.69 11.67 9.36
CA GLY A 348 -13.86 10.97 8.83
C GLY A 348 -13.59 9.64 8.16
N MET A 349 -12.41 9.44 7.50
CA MET A 349 -12.06 8.14 6.91
C MET A 349 -11.72 7.10 7.99
N LEU A 350 -11.01 7.48 9.04
CA LEU A 350 -10.71 6.61 10.19
C LEU A 350 -11.97 6.28 10.98
N ASP A 351 -12.87 7.26 11.19
CA ASP A 351 -14.17 7.04 11.84
C ASP A 351 -15.03 6.07 11.04
N ALA A 352 -15.11 6.27 9.72
CA ALA A 352 -15.86 5.39 8.82
C ALA A 352 -15.34 3.94 8.85
N LEU A 353 -14.01 3.75 8.94
CA LEU A 353 -13.42 2.42 9.14
C LEU A 353 -13.86 1.83 10.49
N GLY A 354 -13.68 2.57 11.58
CA GLY A 354 -14.06 2.13 12.93
C GLY A 354 -15.52 1.73 13.01
N GLU A 355 -16.42 2.57 12.49
CA GLU A 355 -17.85 2.29 12.43
C GLU A 355 -18.19 1.04 11.59
N ALA A 356 -17.49 0.84 10.44
CA ALA A 356 -17.69 -0.37 9.63
C ALA A 356 -17.30 -1.63 10.38
N LEU A 357 -16.27 -1.55 11.26
CA LEU A 357 -15.78 -2.63 12.12
C LEU A 357 -16.57 -2.78 13.43
N GLY A 358 -17.64 -1.99 13.64
CA GLY A 358 -18.46 -2.03 14.85
C GLY A 358 -17.80 -1.39 16.08
N LYS A 359 -16.79 -0.53 15.88
CA LYS A 359 -16.21 0.28 16.96
C LYS A 359 -16.99 1.59 17.07
N GLU A 360 -17.28 2.03 18.29
CA GLU A 360 -17.83 3.37 18.50
C GLU A 360 -16.78 4.40 18.11
N GLY A 361 -17.17 5.37 17.28
CA GLY A 361 -16.27 6.46 16.84
C GLY A 361 -15.84 7.31 18.04
N ASN A 362 -14.61 7.18 18.47
CA ASN A 362 -14.03 7.83 19.66
C ASN A 362 -12.99 8.89 19.30
N HIS A 363 -13.03 9.44 18.10
CA HIS A 363 -12.25 10.64 17.86
C HIS A 363 -13.07 11.80 18.46
N GLU A 364 -12.68 12.25 19.66
CA GLU A 364 -13.25 13.45 20.26
C GLU A 364 -13.32 14.53 19.19
N LYS A 365 -14.51 15.08 18.98
CA LYS A 365 -14.73 16.27 18.17
C LYS A 365 -13.95 17.39 18.84
N HIS A 366 -12.65 17.46 18.58
CA HIS A 366 -11.85 18.62 18.94
C HIS A 366 -12.42 19.79 18.15
N GLY A 367 -13.24 20.52 18.87
CA GLY A 367 -14.03 21.62 18.38
C GLY A 367 -13.16 22.77 17.85
N LYS A 368 -13.74 23.36 16.82
CA LYS A 368 -13.68 24.74 16.34
C LYS A 368 -12.36 25.49 16.40
#